data_de743b72e2923dc6aeac651968b78269
#
_entry.id   de743b72e2923dc6aeac651968b78269
#
_cell.length_a   1.000
_cell.length_b   1.000
_cell.length_c   1.000
_cell.angle_alpha   90.00
_cell.angle_beta   90.00
_cell.angle_gamma   90.00
#
_symmetry.space_group_name_H-M   'P 1'
#
loop_
_entity.id
_entity.type
_entity.pdbx_description
1 polymer ?
#
loop_
_entity_poly.entity_id
_entity_poly.type
_entity_poly.pdbx_seq_one_letter_code
_entity_poly.pdbx_strand_id
1 'polypeptide(L)'
;MIEAPYLWRDAAHMTKAGSSPIFAKMNEELVSRRGLRMLAITYYGKRHLTTGSKEVRSAADMAGFKLRVPPVDTFRAMAEAWGARATPINFNELYLALSQGAVDGQENPLPTIHSAKLAEVQKYLVLTGHIITPRLVIANEAALKGLSAEDRAILDTAIANGAKWQDAELSRQEGDLIGTLKTAGMTIIEPDLESFRKPVLEQLPPKFEEKWGKGTWDALAAL
;
A
#
# COMPACT_ATOMS: atom_id res chain seq x y z
N MET A 1 -1.09 -7.49 -7.35
CA MET A 1 0.34 -7.24 -7.61
C MET A 1 0.74 -5.79 -7.28
N ILE A 2 0.10 -4.76 -7.79
CA ILE A 2 0.53 -3.35 -7.65
C ILE A 2 0.64 -2.82 -6.20
N GLU A 3 0.06 -3.48 -5.22
CA GLU A 3 0.27 -3.27 -3.78
C GLU A 3 1.18 -4.35 -3.16
N ALA A 4 2.00 -5.02 -3.98
CA ALA A 4 2.91 -6.00 -3.43
C ALA A 4 4.06 -5.32 -2.65
N PRO A 5 4.44 -5.86 -1.49
CA PRO A 5 5.49 -5.29 -0.66
C PRO A 5 6.82 -5.19 -1.41
N TYR A 6 7.49 -4.05 -1.29
CA TYR A 6 8.80 -3.76 -1.88
C TYR A 6 8.88 -3.80 -3.41
N LEU A 7 7.74 -3.84 -4.12
CA LEU A 7 7.71 -3.76 -5.58
C LEU A 7 8.21 -2.38 -6.06
N TRP A 8 7.73 -1.32 -5.43
CA TRP A 8 8.08 0.04 -5.79
C TRP A 8 9.19 0.58 -4.89
N ARG A 9 10.21 1.21 -5.49
CA ARG A 9 11.29 1.90 -4.75
C ARG A 9 10.79 3.17 -4.07
N ASP A 10 9.96 3.92 -4.80
CA ASP A 10 9.37 5.19 -4.37
C ASP A 10 8.12 5.52 -5.20
N ALA A 11 7.46 6.64 -4.88
CA ALA A 11 6.28 7.11 -5.60
C ALA A 11 6.57 7.44 -7.07
N ALA A 12 7.75 7.96 -7.38
CA ALA A 12 8.14 8.30 -8.76
C ALA A 12 8.28 7.04 -9.63
N HIS A 13 8.88 5.98 -9.08
CA HIS A 13 8.96 4.67 -9.74
C HIS A 13 7.57 4.10 -10.02
N MET A 14 6.65 4.14 -9.05
CA MET A 14 5.27 3.69 -9.22
C MET A 14 4.55 4.51 -10.31
N THR A 15 4.68 5.83 -10.30
CA THR A 15 4.06 6.72 -11.31
C THR A 15 4.62 6.45 -12.70
N LYS A 16 5.94 6.27 -12.82
CA LYS A 16 6.60 5.88 -14.08
C LYS A 16 6.06 4.55 -14.62
N ALA A 17 5.89 3.56 -13.74
CA ALA A 17 5.32 2.26 -14.09
C ALA A 17 3.89 2.40 -14.63
N GLY A 18 3.08 3.30 -14.09
CA GLY A 18 1.72 3.59 -14.57
C GLY A 18 1.65 4.01 -16.04
N SER A 19 2.72 4.58 -16.60
CA SER A 19 2.85 4.96 -18.01
C SER A 19 3.55 3.89 -18.87
N SER A 20 3.87 2.72 -18.30
CA SER A 20 4.60 1.66 -19.01
C SER A 20 3.69 0.81 -19.90
N PRO A 21 4.28 0.14 -20.92
CA PRO A 21 3.53 -0.83 -21.73
C PRO A 21 2.92 -1.98 -20.91
N ILE A 22 3.52 -2.32 -19.76
CA ILE A 22 3.00 -3.35 -18.87
C ILE A 22 1.66 -2.90 -18.26
N PHE A 23 1.58 -1.66 -17.76
CA PHE A 23 0.33 -1.10 -17.26
C PHE A 23 -0.71 -0.89 -18.35
N ALA A 24 -0.31 -0.50 -19.56
CA ALA A 24 -1.21 -0.42 -20.71
C ALA A 24 -1.85 -1.78 -21.00
N LYS A 25 -1.06 -2.87 -21.01
CA LYS A 25 -1.58 -4.24 -21.18
C LYS A 25 -2.54 -4.63 -20.04
N MET A 26 -2.19 -4.37 -18.79
CA MET A 26 -3.07 -4.63 -17.65
C MET A 26 -4.39 -3.86 -17.76
N ASN A 27 -4.35 -2.62 -18.24
CA ASN A 27 -5.53 -1.80 -18.44
C ASN A 27 -6.45 -2.39 -19.54
N GLU A 28 -5.91 -2.84 -20.66
CA GLU A 28 -6.70 -3.51 -21.70
C GLU A 28 -7.29 -4.86 -21.21
N GLU A 29 -6.58 -5.60 -20.38
CA GLU A 29 -7.14 -6.79 -19.73
C GLU A 29 -8.27 -6.45 -18.75
N LEU A 30 -8.16 -5.36 -18.01
CA LEU A 30 -9.21 -4.88 -17.10
C LEU A 30 -10.45 -4.47 -17.88
N VAL A 31 -10.28 -3.78 -19.01
CA VAL A 31 -11.36 -3.41 -19.93
C VAL A 31 -12.05 -4.65 -20.49
N SER A 32 -11.28 -5.58 -21.05
CA SER A 32 -11.83 -6.76 -21.70
C SER A 32 -12.56 -7.72 -20.74
N ARG A 33 -12.04 -7.87 -19.51
CA ARG A 33 -12.58 -8.82 -18.53
C ARG A 33 -13.67 -8.22 -17.63
N ARG A 34 -13.66 -6.90 -17.41
CA ARG A 34 -14.51 -6.25 -16.40
C ARG A 34 -15.26 -5.03 -16.91
N GLY A 35 -14.98 -4.55 -18.12
CA GLY A 35 -15.55 -3.32 -18.64
C GLY A 35 -15.13 -2.06 -17.87
N LEU A 36 -13.99 -2.12 -17.19
CA LEU A 36 -13.44 -1.02 -16.39
C LEU A 36 -12.14 -0.53 -17.01
N ARG A 37 -11.95 0.77 -17.07
CA ARG A 37 -10.71 1.41 -17.52
C ARG A 37 -10.04 2.16 -16.38
N MET A 38 -8.77 1.93 -16.22
CA MET A 38 -7.92 2.71 -15.31
C MET A 38 -7.51 4.01 -16.03
N LEU A 39 -7.83 5.14 -15.43
CA LEU A 39 -7.58 6.48 -15.98
C LEU A 39 -6.33 7.12 -15.34
N ALA A 40 -6.03 6.83 -14.11
CA ALA A 40 -4.83 7.28 -13.43
C ALA A 40 -4.42 6.33 -12.31
N ILE A 41 -3.15 6.37 -11.96
CA ILE A 41 -2.57 5.82 -10.72
C ILE A 41 -2.06 7.00 -9.89
N THR A 42 -2.41 7.04 -8.61
CA THR A 42 -1.97 8.08 -7.68
C THR A 42 -1.30 7.48 -6.47
N TYR A 43 -0.47 8.26 -5.80
CA TYR A 43 0.16 7.92 -4.55
C TYR A 43 -0.80 8.09 -3.37
N TYR A 44 -0.86 7.09 -2.48
CA TYR A 44 -1.69 7.15 -1.26
C TYR A 44 -0.85 7.11 0.02
N GLY A 45 0.43 6.93 -0.09
CA GLY A 45 1.34 6.92 1.04
C GLY A 45 2.13 5.62 1.19
N LYS A 46 3.17 5.73 1.98
CA LYS A 46 4.02 4.63 2.41
C LYS A 46 3.41 3.95 3.63
N ARG A 47 3.27 2.62 3.59
CA ARG A 47 2.72 1.85 4.71
C ARG A 47 3.79 1.57 5.75
N HIS A 48 3.40 1.73 7.00
CA HIS A 48 4.24 1.52 8.17
C HIS A 48 3.53 0.61 9.17
N LEU A 49 4.32 -0.09 10.01
CA LEU A 49 3.82 -0.93 11.07
C LEU A 49 3.49 -0.07 12.31
N THR A 50 2.37 -0.35 12.98
CA THR A 50 2.15 0.13 14.35
C THR A 50 2.00 -1.04 15.30
N THR A 51 2.46 -0.87 16.55
CA THR A 51 2.37 -1.89 17.58
C THR A 51 1.89 -1.29 18.91
N GLY A 52 1.17 -2.09 19.69
CA GLY A 52 0.65 -1.67 21.00
C GLY A 52 1.70 -1.70 22.10
N SER A 53 2.13 -2.89 22.52
CA SER A 53 2.99 -3.07 23.70
C SER A 53 4.45 -3.39 23.38
N LYS A 54 4.74 -3.91 22.18
CA LYS A 54 6.07 -4.41 21.82
C LYS A 54 6.80 -3.41 20.93
N GLU A 55 8.02 -3.04 21.32
CA GLU A 55 8.95 -2.39 20.39
C GLU A 55 9.42 -3.41 19.34
N VAL A 56 9.29 -3.06 18.07
CA VAL A 56 9.74 -3.88 16.95
C VAL A 56 10.84 -3.13 16.21
N ARG A 57 12.05 -3.66 16.26
CA ARG A 57 13.25 -3.06 15.64
C ARG A 57 13.78 -3.86 14.46
N SER A 58 13.37 -5.13 14.34
CA SER A 58 13.74 -6.03 13.26
C SER A 58 12.62 -7.04 12.99
N ALA A 59 12.68 -7.75 11.86
CA ALA A 59 11.72 -8.82 11.57
C ALA A 59 11.76 -9.95 12.58
N ALA A 60 12.90 -10.20 13.24
CA ALA A 60 13.00 -11.21 14.31
C ALA A 60 12.05 -10.93 15.47
N ASP A 61 11.75 -9.65 15.74
CA ASP A 61 10.80 -9.25 16.78
C ASP A 61 9.35 -9.60 16.43
N MET A 62 9.05 -9.90 15.14
CA MET A 62 7.72 -10.29 14.68
C MET A 62 7.38 -11.75 14.97
N ALA A 63 8.31 -12.55 15.48
CA ALA A 63 8.06 -13.95 15.80
C ALA A 63 6.87 -14.11 16.75
N GLY A 64 5.80 -14.77 16.26
CA GLY A 64 4.56 -14.99 17.00
C GLY A 64 3.65 -13.77 17.18
N PHE A 65 4.05 -12.59 16.71
CA PHE A 65 3.27 -11.35 16.76
C PHE A 65 1.97 -11.46 15.94
N LYS A 66 0.84 -11.18 16.55
CA LYS A 66 -0.46 -11.18 15.86
C LYS A 66 -0.62 -9.89 15.06
N LEU A 67 -0.19 -9.93 13.80
CA LEU A 67 -0.29 -8.78 12.89
C LEU A 67 -1.62 -8.79 12.16
N ARG A 68 -2.45 -7.78 12.41
CA ARG A 68 -3.61 -7.56 11.56
C ARG A 68 -3.16 -7.13 10.17
N VAL A 69 -3.70 -7.79 9.17
CA VAL A 69 -3.55 -7.43 7.75
C VAL A 69 -4.93 -7.31 7.09
N PRO A 70 -5.07 -6.55 5.99
CA PRO A 70 -6.28 -6.65 5.17
C PRO A 70 -6.42 -8.08 4.61
N PRO A 71 -7.65 -8.52 4.22
CA PRO A 71 -7.88 -9.88 3.70
C PRO A 71 -7.36 -10.03 2.26
N VAL A 72 -6.06 -9.84 2.07
CA VAL A 72 -5.34 -9.88 0.79
C VAL A 72 -4.14 -10.82 0.91
N ASP A 73 -3.99 -11.75 -0.02
CA ASP A 73 -2.98 -12.81 0.04
C ASP A 73 -1.54 -12.31 0.13
N THR A 74 -1.21 -11.21 -0.57
CA THR A 74 0.15 -10.64 -0.53
C THR A 74 0.51 -10.05 0.83
N PHE A 75 -0.45 -9.46 1.52
CA PHE A 75 -0.24 -8.93 2.87
C PHE A 75 -0.11 -10.05 3.91
N ARG A 76 -0.88 -11.13 3.73
CA ARG A 76 -0.74 -12.33 4.57
C ARG A 76 0.65 -12.94 4.39
N ALA A 77 1.07 -13.16 3.14
CA ALA A 77 2.37 -13.73 2.83
C ALA A 77 3.53 -12.85 3.35
N MET A 78 3.40 -11.53 3.28
CA MET A 78 4.36 -10.59 3.88
C MET A 78 4.49 -10.79 5.39
N ALA A 79 3.36 -10.81 6.09
CA ALA A 79 3.36 -11.00 7.55
C ALA A 79 4.00 -12.35 7.94
N GLU A 80 3.69 -13.41 7.21
CA GLU A 80 4.27 -14.75 7.37
C GLU A 80 5.79 -14.74 7.12
N ALA A 81 6.25 -14.03 6.08
CA ALA A 81 7.68 -13.87 5.78
C ALA A 81 8.44 -13.13 6.90
N TRP A 82 7.77 -12.26 7.65
CA TRP A 82 8.32 -11.63 8.85
C TRP A 82 8.27 -12.51 10.10
N GLY A 83 7.71 -13.73 10.01
CA GLY A 83 7.50 -14.61 11.16
C GLY A 83 6.28 -14.28 12.01
N ALA A 84 5.45 -13.33 11.58
CA ALA A 84 4.23 -12.94 12.28
C ALA A 84 3.08 -13.90 11.99
N ARG A 85 2.09 -13.91 12.89
CA ARG A 85 0.79 -14.54 12.68
C ARG A 85 -0.12 -13.55 11.97
N ALA A 86 -0.31 -13.73 10.67
CA ALA A 86 -1.23 -12.91 9.89
C ALA A 86 -2.67 -13.12 10.34
N THR A 87 -3.34 -12.05 10.74
CA THR A 87 -4.75 -12.04 11.17
C THR A 87 -5.56 -11.15 10.25
N PRO A 88 -6.20 -11.71 9.19
CA PRO A 88 -7.01 -10.93 8.27
C PRO A 88 -8.27 -10.41 8.96
N ILE A 89 -8.40 -9.08 9.04
CA ILE A 89 -9.56 -8.38 9.63
C ILE A 89 -9.90 -7.20 8.73
N ASN A 90 -11.22 -6.99 8.47
CA ASN A 90 -11.69 -5.84 7.71
C ASN A 90 -11.35 -4.52 8.39
N PHE A 91 -11.17 -3.46 7.61
CA PHE A 91 -10.73 -2.17 8.14
C PHE A 91 -11.70 -1.61 9.19
N ASN A 92 -13.01 -1.78 9.00
CA ASN A 92 -14.03 -1.27 9.92
C ASN A 92 -13.97 -1.90 11.33
N GLU A 93 -13.37 -3.09 11.45
CA GLU A 93 -13.20 -3.83 12.71
C GLU A 93 -11.83 -3.57 13.37
N LEU A 94 -10.92 -2.89 12.65
CA LEU A 94 -9.52 -2.74 13.03
C LEU A 94 -9.33 -2.06 14.39
N TYR A 95 -9.93 -0.89 14.58
CA TYR A 95 -9.78 -0.13 15.81
C TYR A 95 -10.21 -0.95 17.03
N LEU A 96 -11.37 -1.61 16.93
CA LEU A 96 -11.89 -2.46 18.01
C LEU A 96 -10.96 -3.65 18.29
N ALA A 97 -10.47 -4.33 17.24
CA ALA A 97 -9.55 -5.45 17.39
C ALA A 97 -8.24 -5.07 18.09
N LEU A 98 -7.70 -3.87 17.78
CA LEU A 98 -6.51 -3.32 18.44
C LEU A 98 -6.80 -2.95 19.90
N SER A 99 -7.89 -2.26 20.16
CA SER A 99 -8.26 -1.81 21.52
C SER A 99 -8.53 -2.96 22.47
N GLN A 100 -9.06 -4.07 21.97
CA GLN A 100 -9.32 -5.29 22.73
C GLN A 100 -8.12 -6.26 22.83
N GLY A 101 -7.00 -5.95 22.17
CA GLY A 101 -5.83 -6.82 22.13
C GLY A 101 -6.04 -8.14 21.38
N ALA A 102 -7.06 -8.21 20.50
CA ALA A 102 -7.25 -9.36 19.62
C ALA A 102 -6.08 -9.52 18.65
N VAL A 103 -5.45 -8.41 18.26
CA VAL A 103 -4.21 -8.32 17.51
C VAL A 103 -3.23 -7.38 18.21
N ASP A 104 -1.93 -7.60 18.01
CA ASP A 104 -0.86 -6.86 18.68
C ASP A 104 -0.48 -5.57 17.93
N GLY A 105 -0.80 -5.53 16.63
CA GLY A 105 -0.51 -4.38 15.77
C GLY A 105 -1.12 -4.52 14.37
N GLN A 106 -0.86 -3.52 13.55
CA GLN A 106 -1.36 -3.40 12.18
C GLN A 106 -0.37 -2.64 11.29
N GLU A 107 -0.64 -2.54 10.01
CA GLU A 107 0.13 -1.76 9.06
C GLU A 107 -0.81 -0.94 8.15
N ASN A 108 -0.48 0.33 7.93
CA ASN A 108 -1.21 1.27 7.07
C ASN A 108 -0.34 2.48 6.70
N PRO A 109 -0.75 3.28 5.69
CA PRO A 109 -0.15 4.59 5.45
C PRO A 109 -0.41 5.57 6.61
N LEU A 110 0.50 6.53 6.78
CA LEU A 110 0.41 7.54 7.86
C LEU A 110 -0.92 8.30 7.88
N PRO A 111 -1.49 8.74 6.73
CA PRO A 111 -2.81 9.38 6.74
C PRO A 111 -3.91 8.50 7.31
N THR A 112 -3.87 7.20 7.02
CA THR A 112 -4.84 6.23 7.56
C THR A 112 -4.64 6.01 9.05
N ILE A 113 -3.38 5.87 9.52
CA ILE A 113 -3.07 5.74 10.95
C ILE A 113 -3.62 6.94 11.73
N HIS A 114 -3.43 8.15 11.20
CA HIS A 114 -3.91 9.38 11.81
C HIS A 114 -5.45 9.48 11.78
N SER A 115 -6.08 9.35 10.60
CA SER A 115 -7.53 9.55 10.43
C SER A 115 -8.36 8.50 11.16
N ALA A 116 -7.86 7.26 11.27
CA ALA A 116 -8.49 6.19 12.04
C ALA A 116 -8.14 6.23 13.54
N LYS A 117 -7.44 7.29 14.00
CA LYS A 117 -7.08 7.51 15.41
C LYS A 117 -6.31 6.35 16.04
N LEU A 118 -5.49 5.64 15.25
CA LEU A 118 -4.80 4.45 15.75
C LEU A 118 -3.75 4.76 16.82
N ALA A 119 -3.29 6.01 16.94
CA ALA A 119 -2.44 6.45 18.04
C ALA A 119 -3.09 6.33 19.43
N GLU A 120 -4.43 6.25 19.52
CA GLU A 120 -5.13 6.04 20.79
C GLU A 120 -4.98 4.60 21.32
N VAL A 121 -4.72 3.63 20.43
CA VAL A 121 -4.68 2.19 20.74
C VAL A 121 -3.35 1.53 20.34
N GLN A 122 -2.40 2.30 19.79
CA GLN A 122 -1.08 1.83 19.37
C GLN A 122 -0.01 2.81 19.89
N LYS A 123 1.04 2.27 20.49
CA LYS A 123 2.10 3.06 21.15
C LYS A 123 3.28 3.37 20.24
N TYR A 124 3.61 2.44 19.34
CA TYR A 124 4.80 2.54 18.51
C TYR A 124 4.44 2.68 17.03
N LEU A 125 5.10 3.60 16.34
CA LEU A 125 5.12 3.70 14.88
C LEU A 125 6.50 3.25 14.39
N VAL A 126 6.54 2.11 13.71
CA VAL A 126 7.75 1.52 13.16
C VAL A 126 7.83 1.84 11.68
N LEU A 127 8.83 2.63 11.27
CA LEU A 127 8.95 3.18 9.91
C LEU A 127 9.47 2.13 8.90
N THR A 128 8.72 1.06 8.71
CA THR A 128 9.08 -0.06 7.82
C THR A 128 9.02 0.30 6.33
N GLY A 129 8.13 1.20 5.91
CA GLY A 129 8.03 1.65 4.52
C GLY A 129 7.82 0.52 3.49
N HIS A 130 7.23 -0.58 3.89
CA HIS A 130 7.22 -1.85 3.18
C HIS A 130 6.33 -1.90 1.93
N ILE A 131 5.35 -1.00 1.81
CA ILE A 131 4.51 -0.86 0.62
C ILE A 131 4.35 0.62 0.24
N ILE A 132 4.61 0.93 -1.00
CA ILE A 132 4.16 2.16 -1.64
C ILE A 132 2.74 1.91 -2.14
N THR A 133 1.76 2.60 -1.58
CA THR A 133 0.36 2.30 -1.85
C THR A 133 -0.16 3.11 -3.03
N PRO A 134 -0.57 2.45 -4.14
CA PRO A 134 -1.28 3.12 -5.23
C PRO A 134 -2.76 3.30 -4.90
N ARG A 135 -3.37 4.33 -5.50
CA ARG A 135 -4.81 4.43 -5.72
C ARG A 135 -5.07 4.50 -7.21
N LEU A 136 -6.07 3.75 -7.66
CA LEU A 136 -6.47 3.74 -9.05
C LEU A 136 -7.74 4.58 -9.23
N VAL A 137 -7.69 5.51 -10.16
CA VAL A 137 -8.90 6.15 -10.68
C VAL A 137 -9.43 5.26 -11.79
N ILE A 138 -10.59 4.67 -11.58
CA ILE A 138 -11.20 3.74 -12.54
C ILE A 138 -12.58 4.22 -12.96
N ALA A 139 -12.95 3.96 -14.22
CA ALA A 139 -14.26 4.30 -14.76
C ALA A 139 -14.84 3.13 -15.55
N ASN A 140 -16.17 3.13 -15.73
CA ASN A 140 -16.86 2.20 -16.59
C ASN A 140 -16.54 2.53 -18.06
N GLU A 141 -16.02 1.56 -18.82
CA GLU A 141 -15.60 1.74 -20.21
C GLU A 141 -16.77 2.14 -21.13
N ALA A 142 -17.97 1.59 -20.91
CA ALA A 142 -19.14 1.94 -21.70
C ALA A 142 -19.57 3.39 -21.45
N ALA A 143 -19.50 3.87 -20.21
CA ALA A 143 -19.76 5.27 -19.88
C ALA A 143 -18.76 6.20 -20.57
N LEU A 144 -17.46 5.84 -20.58
CA LEU A 144 -16.44 6.63 -21.26
C LEU A 144 -16.65 6.69 -22.77
N LYS A 145 -17.09 5.61 -23.40
CA LYS A 145 -17.42 5.55 -24.82
C LYS A 145 -18.65 6.37 -25.18
N GLY A 146 -19.53 6.65 -24.24
CA GLY A 146 -20.69 7.51 -24.40
C GLY A 146 -20.40 9.02 -24.39
N LEU A 147 -19.17 9.41 -23.97
CA LEU A 147 -18.78 10.82 -23.95
C LEU A 147 -18.43 11.31 -25.34
N SER A 148 -18.68 12.61 -25.58
CA SER A 148 -18.10 13.30 -26.74
C SER A 148 -16.57 13.33 -26.64
N ALA A 149 -15.89 13.55 -27.77
CA ALA A 149 -14.42 13.70 -27.75
C ALA A 149 -13.98 14.90 -26.90
N GLU A 150 -14.77 15.97 -26.86
CA GLU A 150 -14.54 17.17 -26.07
C GLU A 150 -14.66 16.85 -24.55
N ASP A 151 -15.78 16.24 -24.14
CA ASP A 151 -16.00 15.85 -22.73
C ASP A 151 -14.95 14.86 -22.25
N ARG A 152 -14.56 13.92 -23.12
CA ARG A 152 -13.50 12.98 -22.80
C ARG A 152 -12.16 13.67 -22.57
N ALA A 153 -11.78 14.64 -23.38
CA ALA A 153 -10.54 15.40 -23.21
C ALA A 153 -10.56 16.25 -21.94
N ILE A 154 -11.72 16.85 -21.60
CA ILE A 154 -11.91 17.57 -20.33
C ILE A 154 -11.73 16.62 -19.15
N LEU A 155 -12.37 15.45 -19.16
CA LEU A 155 -12.28 14.44 -18.10
C LEU A 155 -10.83 13.98 -17.92
N ASP A 156 -10.14 13.60 -18.99
CA ASP A 156 -8.76 13.12 -18.93
C ASP A 156 -7.82 14.20 -18.38
N THR A 157 -8.02 15.46 -18.75
CA THR A 157 -7.26 16.60 -18.22
C THR A 157 -7.52 16.84 -16.73
N ALA A 158 -8.78 16.79 -16.32
CA ALA A 158 -9.16 16.97 -14.92
C ALA A 158 -8.57 15.87 -14.03
N ILE A 159 -8.64 14.61 -14.48
CA ILE A 159 -8.06 13.47 -13.77
C ILE A 159 -6.54 13.58 -13.68
N ALA A 160 -5.87 13.94 -14.78
CA ALA A 160 -4.41 14.11 -14.76
C ALA A 160 -3.95 15.21 -13.79
N ASN A 161 -4.68 16.34 -13.77
CA ASN A 161 -4.40 17.44 -12.83
C ASN A 161 -4.69 17.04 -11.37
N GLY A 162 -5.83 16.36 -11.13
CA GLY A 162 -6.19 15.86 -9.82
C GLY A 162 -5.19 14.84 -9.29
N ALA A 163 -4.69 13.94 -10.15
CA ALA A 163 -3.67 12.95 -9.78
C ALA A 163 -2.36 13.64 -9.34
N LYS A 164 -1.88 14.62 -10.12
CA LYS A 164 -0.67 15.39 -9.76
C LYS A 164 -0.82 16.13 -8.43
N TRP A 165 -1.98 16.76 -8.23
CA TRP A 165 -2.27 17.47 -6.99
C TRP A 165 -2.30 16.50 -5.80
N GLN A 166 -2.97 15.35 -5.95
CA GLN A 166 -3.05 14.30 -4.94
C GLN A 166 -1.65 13.82 -4.52
N ASP A 167 -0.79 13.50 -5.49
CA ASP A 167 0.55 12.98 -5.22
C ASP A 167 1.41 14.00 -4.47
N ALA A 168 1.35 15.29 -4.88
CA ALA A 168 2.07 16.37 -4.23
C ALA A 168 1.58 16.61 -2.79
N GLU A 169 0.26 16.66 -2.60
CA GLU A 169 -0.35 16.91 -1.29
C GLU A 169 -0.08 15.76 -0.31
N LEU A 170 -0.20 14.50 -0.75
CA LEU A 170 0.10 13.35 0.10
C LEU A 170 1.57 13.32 0.51
N SER A 171 2.49 13.59 -0.43
CA SER A 171 3.93 13.63 -0.12
C SER A 171 4.25 14.72 0.92
N ARG A 172 3.58 15.89 0.82
CA ARG A 172 3.71 16.98 1.80
C ARG A 172 3.17 16.54 3.18
N GLN A 173 1.97 15.96 3.22
CA GLN A 173 1.34 15.53 4.46
C GLN A 173 2.14 14.44 5.19
N GLU A 174 2.75 13.49 4.49
CA GLU A 174 3.54 12.44 5.12
C GLU A 174 4.69 12.99 5.96
N GLY A 175 5.35 14.07 5.50
CA GLY A 175 6.39 14.75 6.27
C GLY A 175 5.89 15.28 7.61
N ASP A 176 4.69 15.86 7.62
CA ASP A 176 4.09 16.48 8.82
C ASP A 176 3.49 15.43 9.78
N LEU A 177 2.97 14.31 9.22
CA LEU A 177 2.22 13.30 9.98
C LEU A 177 3.09 12.53 10.99
N ILE A 178 4.36 12.30 10.72
CA ILE A 178 5.28 11.66 11.68
C ILE A 178 5.37 12.53 12.95
N GLY A 179 5.53 13.84 12.78
CA GLY A 179 5.54 14.79 13.88
C GLY A 179 4.22 14.84 14.63
N THR A 180 3.11 14.82 13.91
CA THR A 180 1.74 14.81 14.47
C THR A 180 1.50 13.55 15.31
N LEU A 181 1.85 12.36 14.79
CA LEU A 181 1.69 11.08 15.51
C LEU A 181 2.62 11.00 16.73
N LYS A 182 3.83 11.55 16.64
CA LYS A 182 4.72 11.70 17.80
C LYS A 182 4.12 12.60 18.89
N THR A 183 3.53 13.72 18.51
CA THR A 183 2.83 14.62 19.43
C THR A 183 1.59 13.96 20.03
N ALA A 184 0.92 13.09 19.31
CA ALA A 184 -0.19 12.27 19.79
C ALA A 184 0.23 11.13 20.74
N GLY A 185 1.53 11.03 21.07
CA GLY A 185 2.07 10.08 22.05
C GLY A 185 2.71 8.81 21.47
N MET A 186 2.80 8.69 20.15
CA MET A 186 3.48 7.53 19.56
C MET A 186 5.01 7.67 19.65
N THR A 187 5.68 6.58 19.99
CA THR A 187 7.14 6.45 19.88
C THR A 187 7.50 6.03 18.47
N ILE A 188 8.35 6.81 17.81
CA ILE A 188 8.80 6.53 16.45
C ILE A 188 10.02 5.61 16.50
N ILE A 189 9.99 4.53 15.73
CA ILE A 189 11.08 3.54 15.64
C ILE A 189 11.57 3.47 14.19
N GLU A 190 12.86 3.64 14.00
CA GLU A 190 13.57 3.32 12.77
C GLU A 190 14.12 1.90 12.88
N PRO A 191 13.54 0.92 12.14
CA PRO A 191 13.93 -0.47 12.27
C PRO A 191 15.08 -0.83 11.33
N ASP A 192 15.66 -2.03 11.50
CA ASP A 192 16.49 -2.68 10.49
C ASP A 192 15.63 -3.09 9.28
N LEU A 193 15.59 -2.20 8.27
CA LEU A 193 14.76 -2.37 7.08
C LEU A 193 15.10 -3.62 6.27
N GLU A 194 16.39 -4.01 6.20
CA GLU A 194 16.78 -5.18 5.43
C GLU A 194 16.31 -6.48 6.06
N SER A 195 16.19 -6.54 7.39
CA SER A 195 15.59 -7.70 8.07
C SER A 195 14.15 -7.94 7.65
N PHE A 196 13.38 -6.88 7.35
CA PHE A 196 12.01 -6.96 6.85
C PHE A 196 11.95 -7.21 5.34
N ARG A 197 12.82 -6.56 4.57
CA ARG A 197 12.81 -6.57 3.11
C ARG A 197 13.24 -7.92 2.54
N LYS A 198 14.39 -8.42 3.00
CA LYS A 198 15.02 -9.62 2.47
C LYS A 198 14.08 -10.85 2.42
N PRO A 199 13.49 -11.30 3.55
CA PRO A 199 12.63 -12.50 3.53
C PRO A 199 11.38 -12.34 2.64
N VAL A 200 10.87 -11.13 2.47
CA VAL A 200 9.73 -10.86 1.59
C VAL A 200 10.12 -11.01 0.13
N LEU A 201 11.25 -10.41 -0.29
CA LEU A 201 11.72 -10.51 -1.67
C LEU A 201 12.13 -11.93 -2.07
N GLU A 202 12.62 -12.72 -1.14
CA GLU A 202 12.94 -14.13 -1.37
C GLU A 202 11.70 -15.01 -1.53
N GLN A 203 10.61 -14.70 -0.83
CA GLN A 203 9.45 -15.60 -0.74
C GLN A 203 8.25 -15.18 -1.61
N LEU A 204 7.95 -13.86 -1.71
CA LEU A 204 6.72 -13.43 -2.36
C LEU A 204 6.75 -13.54 -3.89
N PRO A 205 7.75 -13.02 -4.62
CA PRO A 205 7.73 -13.07 -6.08
C PRO A 205 7.55 -14.49 -6.62
N PRO A 206 8.28 -15.54 -6.15
CA PRO A 206 8.08 -16.90 -6.60
C PRO A 206 6.69 -17.46 -6.26
N LYS A 207 6.17 -17.13 -5.07
CA LYS A 207 4.85 -17.60 -4.59
C LYS A 207 3.69 -17.10 -5.45
N PHE A 208 3.83 -15.93 -6.06
CA PHE A 208 2.75 -15.28 -6.82
C PHE A 208 3.03 -15.20 -8.33
N GLU A 209 4.14 -15.73 -8.82
CA GLU A 209 4.56 -15.60 -10.22
C GLU A 209 3.49 -16.10 -11.20
N GLU A 210 2.88 -17.25 -10.93
CA GLU A 210 1.83 -17.80 -11.78
C GLU A 210 0.61 -16.86 -11.86
N LYS A 211 0.22 -16.28 -10.71
CA LYS A 211 -0.93 -15.37 -10.61
C LYS A 211 -0.66 -14.01 -11.28
N TRP A 212 0.57 -13.54 -11.24
CA TRP A 212 0.97 -12.23 -11.78
C TRP A 212 1.43 -12.27 -13.23
N GLY A 213 1.74 -13.45 -13.72
CA GLY A 213 2.40 -13.71 -15.00
C GLY A 213 3.92 -13.71 -14.85
N LYS A 214 4.54 -14.73 -15.46
CA LYS A 214 5.99 -14.95 -15.39
C LYS A 214 6.78 -13.70 -15.80
N GLY A 215 7.75 -13.33 -14.98
CA GLY A 215 8.65 -12.19 -15.22
C GLY A 215 8.00 -10.80 -15.08
N THR A 216 6.69 -10.70 -14.74
CA THR A 216 6.01 -9.40 -14.61
C THR A 216 6.55 -8.61 -13.42
N TRP A 217 6.86 -9.28 -12.32
CA TRP A 217 7.48 -8.65 -11.15
C TRP A 217 8.81 -7.99 -11.52
N ASP A 218 9.70 -8.76 -12.13
CA ASP A 218 11.05 -8.27 -12.49
C ASP A 218 10.99 -7.12 -13.49
N ALA A 219 10.09 -7.23 -14.47
CA ALA A 219 9.88 -6.18 -15.47
C ALA A 219 9.37 -4.87 -14.86
N LEU A 220 8.50 -4.94 -13.85
CA LEU A 220 8.03 -3.75 -13.12
C LEU A 220 9.11 -3.20 -12.18
N ALA A 221 9.82 -4.07 -11.46
CA ALA A 221 10.88 -3.66 -10.53
C ALA A 221 12.07 -3.00 -11.25
N ALA A 222 12.29 -3.32 -12.52
CA ALA A 222 13.37 -2.79 -13.36
C ALA A 222 13.07 -1.42 -13.99
N LEU A 223 11.82 -0.91 -13.96
CA LEU A 223 11.45 0.38 -14.55
C LEU A 223 12.09 1.55 -13.81
#